data_03d0f9378f36a99a69d439f6172582b6
#
_entry.id   03d0f9378f36a99a69d439f6172582b6
#
_cell.length_a   1.000
_cell.length_b   1.000
_cell.length_c   1.000
_cell.angle_alpha   90.00
_cell.angle_beta   90.00
_cell.angle_gamma   90.00
#
_symmetry.space_group_name_H-M   'P 1'
#
loop_
_entity.id
_entity.type
_entity.pdbx_description
1 polymer ?
#
loop_
_entity_poly.entity_id
_entity_poly.type
_entity_poly.pdbx_seq_one_letter_code
_entity_poly.pdbx_strand_id
1 'polypeptide(L)'
;MSILHRAENEALTKTRSTNRMLSVKNVTKTYSNQVGVENISFELMPGQVLGLLGHNGAGKSTLIKSLLGGHTYQGDIEVHGYHPIHHHAELMQHLSYISDVNILPEWMSVRQLLRYTQGVHPSFNKQKAEQTLSSTNIKFSSKIRQLSKGMKVQLHLAIITATDTQVLILDEPTLGLDLLYRDTFYRHLLEWFHDGEHAMIIASHEVSEIEHLLTDVLILKQGRCVLQKSIEDIERDYFIIDAANKHSSEIQKLQPLTSTPGLGATKWLLEGQYKARAKSLGNIYHVGLADLFLATQTETA
;
A
#
# COMPACT_ATOMS: atom_id res chain seq x y z
N MET A 1 -6.21 -28.40 30.69
CA MET A 1 -5.57 -27.21 30.10
C MET A 1 -5.89 -26.98 28.59
N SER A 2 -6.66 -27.84 27.94
CA SER A 2 -6.86 -27.81 26.46
C SER A 2 -8.15 -27.11 26.00
N ILE A 3 -9.19 -27.03 26.81
CA ILE A 3 -10.52 -26.51 26.39
C ILE A 3 -10.59 -24.98 26.48
N LEU A 4 -9.98 -24.38 27.50
CA LEU A 4 -9.93 -22.92 27.68
C LEU A 4 -9.09 -22.23 26.57
N HIS A 5 -7.94 -22.80 26.20
CA HIS A 5 -7.09 -22.28 25.12
C HIS A 5 -7.78 -22.36 23.73
N ARG A 6 -8.65 -23.37 23.56
CA ARG A 6 -9.41 -23.52 22.30
C ARG A 6 -10.57 -22.50 22.22
N ALA A 7 -11.25 -22.26 23.34
CA ALA A 7 -12.30 -21.24 23.41
C ALA A 7 -11.78 -19.80 23.29
N GLU A 8 -10.61 -19.50 23.87
CA GLU A 8 -9.93 -18.21 23.71
C GLU A 8 -9.45 -18.00 22.26
N ASN A 9 -8.89 -19.01 21.61
CA ASN A 9 -8.51 -18.94 20.21
C ASN A 9 -9.73 -18.83 19.27
N GLU A 10 -10.84 -19.52 19.55
CA GLU A 10 -12.08 -19.38 18.81
C GLU A 10 -12.75 -18.02 19.02
N ALA A 11 -12.70 -17.47 20.22
CA ALA A 11 -13.17 -16.12 20.51
C ALA A 11 -12.30 -15.04 19.85
N LEU A 12 -10.98 -15.18 19.89
CA LEU A 12 -10.02 -14.31 19.20
C LEU A 12 -10.18 -14.38 17.68
N THR A 13 -10.44 -15.58 17.14
CA THR A 13 -10.68 -15.77 15.71
C THR A 13 -12.03 -15.17 15.27
N LYS A 14 -13.08 -15.30 16.11
CA LYS A 14 -14.38 -14.67 15.87
C LYS A 14 -14.31 -13.14 15.98
N THR A 15 -13.59 -12.60 16.95
CA THR A 15 -13.43 -11.15 17.13
C THR A 15 -12.60 -10.53 15.98
N ARG A 16 -11.58 -11.24 15.49
CA ARG A 16 -10.83 -10.85 14.27
C ARG A 16 -11.70 -10.90 13.01
N SER A 17 -12.66 -11.84 12.91
CA SER A 17 -13.58 -11.93 11.77
C SER A 17 -14.57 -10.77 11.70
N THR A 18 -14.88 -10.09 12.81
CA THR A 18 -15.87 -9.01 12.86
C THR A 18 -15.33 -7.61 12.58
N ASN A 19 -13.99 -7.41 12.58
CA ASN A 19 -13.40 -6.08 12.39
C ASN A 19 -12.53 -5.96 11.12
N ARG A 20 -12.61 -6.94 10.22
CA ARG A 20 -11.81 -6.98 9.00
C ARG A 20 -12.43 -6.09 7.93
N MET A 21 -11.63 -5.15 7.38
CA MET A 21 -12.07 -4.23 6.32
C MET A 21 -11.96 -4.83 4.94
N LEU A 22 -10.89 -5.61 4.68
CA LEU A 22 -10.67 -6.27 3.41
C LEU A 22 -10.07 -7.66 3.64
N SER A 23 -10.54 -8.62 2.87
CA SER A 23 -10.03 -9.99 2.84
C SER A 23 -9.79 -10.43 1.41
N VAL A 24 -8.59 -10.96 1.17
CA VAL A 24 -8.17 -11.54 -0.10
C VAL A 24 -7.67 -12.95 0.16
N LYS A 25 -8.27 -13.96 -0.50
CA LYS A 25 -7.93 -15.37 -0.29
C LYS A 25 -7.68 -16.07 -1.61
N ASN A 26 -6.44 -16.54 -1.77
CA ASN A 26 -5.98 -17.35 -2.90
C ASN A 26 -6.32 -16.75 -4.26
N VAL A 27 -6.22 -15.42 -4.38
CA VAL A 27 -6.62 -14.72 -5.60
C VAL A 27 -5.61 -14.96 -6.70
N THR A 28 -6.14 -15.47 -7.83
CA THR A 28 -5.37 -15.72 -9.05
C THR A 28 -6.09 -15.09 -10.24
N LYS A 29 -5.34 -14.33 -11.05
CA LYS A 29 -5.80 -13.76 -12.31
C LYS A 29 -4.82 -14.04 -13.42
N THR A 30 -5.30 -14.71 -14.46
CA THR A 30 -4.54 -14.99 -15.67
C THR A 30 -5.18 -14.30 -16.88
N TYR A 31 -4.37 -13.74 -17.76
CA TYR A 31 -4.76 -13.15 -19.03
C TYR A 31 -4.25 -14.03 -20.16
N SER A 32 -5.15 -14.67 -20.91
CA SER A 32 -4.77 -15.61 -21.97
C SER A 32 -3.71 -16.62 -21.49
N ASN A 33 -2.44 -16.34 -21.76
CA ASN A 33 -1.30 -17.19 -21.38
C ASN A 33 -0.33 -16.53 -20.38
N GLN A 34 -0.68 -15.36 -19.86
CA GLN A 34 0.17 -14.61 -18.91
C GLN A 34 -0.47 -14.52 -17.53
N VAL A 35 0.30 -14.87 -16.51
CA VAL A 35 -0.11 -14.70 -15.11
C VAL A 35 -0.04 -13.22 -14.75
N GLY A 36 -1.16 -12.65 -14.32
CA GLY A 36 -1.22 -11.31 -13.77
C GLY A 36 -0.90 -11.31 -12.27
N VAL A 37 -1.62 -12.15 -11.50
CA VAL A 37 -1.32 -12.47 -10.09
C VAL A 37 -1.68 -13.92 -9.81
N GLU A 38 -0.98 -14.56 -8.87
CA GLU A 38 -1.12 -15.97 -8.56
C GLU A 38 -1.11 -16.20 -7.04
N ASN A 39 -2.20 -16.80 -6.55
CA ASN A 39 -2.37 -17.24 -5.16
C ASN A 39 -2.07 -16.14 -4.11
N ILE A 40 -2.61 -14.94 -4.31
CA ILE A 40 -2.41 -13.83 -3.39
C ILE A 40 -3.44 -13.91 -2.26
N SER A 41 -2.95 -13.83 -1.02
CA SER A 41 -3.79 -13.82 0.18
C SER A 41 -3.28 -12.79 1.18
N PHE A 42 -4.17 -11.92 1.68
CA PHE A 42 -3.88 -11.00 2.78
C PHE A 42 -5.18 -10.46 3.38
N GLU A 43 -5.07 -9.88 4.53
CA GLU A 43 -6.17 -9.20 5.22
C GLU A 43 -5.75 -7.76 5.54
N LEU A 44 -6.70 -6.86 5.60
CA LEU A 44 -6.50 -5.46 5.98
C LEU A 44 -7.44 -5.10 7.12
N MET A 45 -6.86 -4.64 8.22
CA MET A 45 -7.56 -4.27 9.44
C MET A 45 -7.64 -2.74 9.55
N PRO A 46 -8.56 -2.18 10.38
CA PRO A 46 -8.53 -0.76 10.73
C PRO A 46 -7.15 -0.34 11.27
N GLY A 47 -6.70 0.85 10.91
CA GLY A 47 -5.40 1.38 11.31
C GLY A 47 -4.21 0.83 10.52
N GLN A 48 -4.42 -0.03 9.51
CA GLN A 48 -3.34 -0.55 8.69
C GLN A 48 -3.14 0.25 7.39
N VAL A 49 -1.88 0.47 7.05
CA VAL A 49 -1.41 1.00 5.77
C VAL A 49 -0.54 -0.05 5.10
N LEU A 50 -1.11 -0.76 4.12
CA LEU A 50 -0.42 -1.81 3.38
C LEU A 50 0.31 -1.21 2.16
N GLY A 51 1.63 -1.30 2.14
CA GLY A 51 2.45 -1.05 0.95
C GLY A 51 2.37 -2.22 -0.03
N LEU A 52 1.73 -2.02 -1.18
CA LEU A 52 1.72 -2.97 -2.29
C LEU A 52 2.89 -2.65 -3.23
N LEU A 53 4.02 -3.30 -3.02
CA LEU A 53 5.28 -2.98 -3.68
C LEU A 53 5.62 -3.96 -4.80
N GLY A 54 6.35 -3.49 -5.80
CA GLY A 54 6.81 -4.31 -6.92
C GLY A 54 7.18 -3.46 -8.12
N HIS A 55 8.07 -3.97 -8.97
CA HIS A 55 8.41 -3.31 -10.24
C HIS A 55 7.18 -3.18 -11.17
N ASN A 56 7.33 -2.40 -12.22
CA ASN A 56 6.33 -2.32 -13.28
C ASN A 56 6.12 -3.72 -13.88
N GLY A 57 4.86 -4.13 -14.00
CA GLY A 57 4.50 -5.47 -14.45
C GLY A 57 4.50 -6.56 -13.35
N ALA A 58 4.81 -6.23 -12.08
CA ALA A 58 4.81 -7.20 -10.98
C ALA A 58 3.41 -7.75 -10.62
N GLY A 59 2.32 -7.13 -11.14
CA GLY A 59 0.94 -7.56 -10.88
C GLY A 59 0.12 -6.60 -10.00
N LYS A 60 0.70 -5.48 -9.52
CA LYS A 60 0.02 -4.50 -8.64
C LYS A 60 -1.33 -4.05 -9.19
N SER A 61 -1.35 -3.47 -10.40
CA SER A 61 -2.59 -2.97 -11.01
C SER A 61 -3.58 -4.09 -11.37
N THR A 62 -3.11 -5.33 -11.61
CA THR A 62 -3.99 -6.49 -11.78
C THR A 62 -4.71 -6.82 -10.47
N LEU A 63 -3.98 -6.85 -9.35
CA LEU A 63 -4.56 -7.07 -8.03
C LEU A 63 -5.57 -5.96 -7.69
N ILE A 64 -5.17 -4.69 -7.83
CA ILE A 64 -6.07 -3.54 -7.57
C ILE A 64 -7.34 -3.63 -8.40
N LYS A 65 -7.25 -3.89 -9.71
CA LYS A 65 -8.45 -4.05 -10.55
C LYS A 65 -9.32 -5.22 -10.13
N SER A 66 -8.74 -6.29 -9.57
CA SER A 66 -9.53 -7.40 -9.00
C SER A 66 -10.25 -6.96 -7.72
N LEU A 67 -9.58 -6.19 -6.84
CA LEU A 67 -10.19 -5.61 -5.63
C LEU A 67 -11.35 -4.67 -5.96
N LEU A 68 -11.27 -3.96 -7.09
CA LEU A 68 -12.30 -3.05 -7.59
C LEU A 68 -13.39 -3.77 -8.41
N GLY A 69 -13.35 -5.09 -8.57
CA GLY A 69 -14.32 -5.83 -9.39
C GLY A 69 -14.19 -5.61 -10.91
N GLY A 70 -13.09 -4.99 -11.36
CA GLY A 70 -12.82 -4.71 -12.79
C GLY A 70 -12.41 -5.93 -13.61
N HIS A 71 -12.12 -7.06 -12.95
CA HIS A 71 -11.72 -8.31 -13.58
C HIS A 71 -12.35 -9.51 -12.89
N THR A 72 -12.61 -10.56 -13.66
CA THR A 72 -12.88 -11.90 -13.11
C THR A 72 -11.57 -12.51 -12.62
N TYR A 73 -11.61 -13.22 -11.51
CA TYR A 73 -10.48 -13.89 -10.87
C TYR A 73 -10.94 -15.21 -10.24
N GLN A 74 -9.99 -16.06 -9.86
CA GLN A 74 -10.20 -17.21 -8.98
C GLN A 74 -9.85 -16.81 -7.54
N GLY A 75 -10.44 -17.48 -6.55
CA GLY A 75 -10.27 -17.14 -5.15
C GLY A 75 -11.43 -16.26 -4.65
N ASP A 76 -11.23 -15.61 -3.51
CA ASP A 76 -12.26 -14.83 -2.84
C ASP A 76 -11.75 -13.44 -2.43
N ILE A 77 -12.57 -12.41 -2.64
CA ILE A 77 -12.32 -11.03 -2.22
C ILE A 77 -13.57 -10.49 -1.56
N GLU A 78 -13.42 -9.94 -0.37
CA GLU A 78 -14.48 -9.25 0.36
C GLU A 78 -13.97 -7.90 0.89
N VAL A 79 -14.75 -6.85 0.71
CA VAL A 79 -14.58 -5.53 1.34
C VAL A 79 -15.79 -5.26 2.19
N HIS A 80 -15.64 -5.14 3.51
CA HIS A 80 -16.77 -5.05 4.45
C HIS A 80 -17.85 -6.12 4.25
N GLY A 81 -17.46 -7.33 3.81
CA GLY A 81 -18.39 -8.42 3.50
C GLY A 81 -19.04 -8.34 2.12
N TYR A 82 -18.72 -7.33 1.32
CA TYR A 82 -19.23 -7.19 -0.05
C TYR A 82 -18.25 -7.76 -1.08
N HIS A 83 -18.76 -8.62 -1.97
CA HIS A 83 -17.97 -9.17 -3.06
C HIS A 83 -17.86 -8.16 -4.23
N PRO A 84 -16.65 -7.85 -4.75
CA PRO A 84 -16.43 -6.77 -5.71
C PRO A 84 -17.24 -6.87 -7.01
N ILE A 85 -17.49 -8.09 -7.51
CA ILE A 85 -18.21 -8.30 -8.77
C ILE A 85 -19.73 -8.32 -8.56
N HIS A 86 -20.20 -8.92 -7.46
CA HIS A 86 -21.63 -9.13 -7.23
C HIS A 86 -22.31 -7.98 -6.50
N HIS A 87 -21.57 -7.24 -5.67
CA HIS A 87 -22.08 -6.15 -4.83
C HIS A 87 -21.26 -4.87 -5.04
N HIS A 88 -20.97 -4.56 -6.33
CA HIS A 88 -20.06 -3.46 -6.65
C HIS A 88 -20.55 -2.09 -6.14
N ALA A 89 -21.86 -1.82 -6.23
CA ALA A 89 -22.42 -0.54 -5.79
C ALA A 89 -22.34 -0.36 -4.26
N GLU A 90 -22.60 -1.42 -3.51
CA GLU A 90 -22.48 -1.45 -2.05
C GLU A 90 -21.01 -1.34 -1.63
N LEU A 91 -20.13 -2.09 -2.30
CA LEU A 91 -18.69 -2.05 -2.04
C LEU A 91 -18.13 -0.64 -2.21
N MET A 92 -18.51 0.07 -3.28
CA MET A 92 -18.03 1.43 -3.55
C MET A 92 -18.52 2.49 -2.55
N GLN A 93 -19.44 2.15 -1.64
CA GLN A 93 -19.78 3.01 -0.51
C GLN A 93 -18.74 2.92 0.61
N HIS A 94 -17.94 1.85 0.65
CA HIS A 94 -16.91 1.57 1.66
C HIS A 94 -15.49 1.73 1.15
N LEU A 95 -15.30 1.79 -0.19
CA LEU A 95 -14.00 1.81 -0.81
C LEU A 95 -13.86 3.01 -1.76
N SER A 96 -12.76 3.74 -1.61
CA SER A 96 -12.34 4.79 -2.54
C SER A 96 -11.04 4.40 -3.25
N TYR A 97 -10.87 4.92 -4.47
CA TYR A 97 -9.71 4.63 -5.30
C TYR A 97 -9.16 5.88 -5.97
N ILE A 98 -7.85 6.08 -5.85
CA ILE A 98 -7.08 7.07 -6.61
C ILE A 98 -6.14 6.32 -7.55
N SER A 99 -6.27 6.59 -8.85
CA SER A 99 -5.41 6.07 -9.91
C SER A 99 -4.30 7.06 -10.23
N ASP A 100 -3.17 6.56 -10.75
CA ASP A 100 -2.11 7.33 -11.40
C ASP A 100 -2.61 8.14 -12.60
N VAL A 101 -3.65 7.62 -13.26
CA VAL A 101 -4.32 8.29 -14.37
C VAL A 101 -5.47 9.15 -13.85
N ASN A 102 -5.51 10.41 -14.26
CA ASN A 102 -6.62 11.29 -13.91
C ASN A 102 -7.95 10.79 -14.51
N ILE A 103 -8.83 10.29 -13.65
CA ILE A 103 -10.17 9.80 -14.01
C ILE A 103 -11.27 10.86 -13.83
N LEU A 104 -10.92 12.05 -13.33
CA LEU A 104 -11.90 13.11 -13.11
C LEU A 104 -12.45 13.64 -14.44
N PRO A 105 -13.78 13.91 -14.52
CA PRO A 105 -14.43 14.37 -15.74
C PRO A 105 -13.95 15.76 -16.15
N GLU A 106 -13.05 15.86 -17.10
CA GLU A 106 -12.33 17.08 -17.49
C GLU A 106 -13.24 18.21 -18.01
N TRP A 107 -14.43 17.86 -18.51
CA TRP A 107 -15.43 18.80 -19.00
C TRP A 107 -16.25 19.50 -17.90
N MET A 108 -16.26 18.96 -16.70
CA MET A 108 -16.93 19.56 -15.54
C MET A 108 -16.14 20.71 -14.94
N SER A 109 -16.82 21.65 -14.28
CA SER A 109 -16.19 22.54 -13.31
C SER A 109 -16.05 21.83 -11.96
N VAL A 110 -15.14 22.32 -11.09
CA VAL A 110 -14.99 21.81 -9.73
C VAL A 110 -16.34 21.82 -8.99
N ARG A 111 -17.10 22.93 -9.09
CA ARG A 111 -18.43 23.04 -8.48
C ARG A 111 -19.43 22.00 -9.02
N GLN A 112 -19.38 21.71 -10.32
CA GLN A 112 -20.25 20.70 -10.93
C GLN A 112 -19.87 19.30 -10.43
N LEU A 113 -18.58 18.99 -10.33
CA LEU A 113 -18.12 17.72 -9.79
C LEU A 113 -18.58 17.50 -8.35
N LEU A 114 -18.39 18.49 -7.45
CA LEU A 114 -18.83 18.37 -6.06
C LEU A 114 -20.36 18.18 -5.93
N ARG A 115 -21.15 18.85 -6.76
CA ARG A 115 -22.62 18.63 -6.81
C ARG A 115 -22.97 17.25 -7.33
N TYR A 116 -22.28 16.78 -8.35
CA TYR A 116 -22.48 15.44 -8.91
C TYR A 116 -22.18 14.38 -7.87
N THR A 117 -21.02 14.47 -7.20
CA THR A 117 -20.63 13.52 -6.15
C THR A 117 -21.65 13.51 -5.00
N GLN A 118 -22.16 14.69 -4.59
CA GLN A 118 -23.21 14.80 -3.58
C GLN A 118 -24.51 14.10 -3.98
N GLY A 119 -24.83 14.06 -5.28
CA GLY A 119 -26.02 13.40 -5.80
C GLY A 119 -25.90 11.88 -5.94
N VAL A 120 -24.68 11.35 -6.03
CA VAL A 120 -24.44 9.92 -6.30
C VAL A 120 -23.88 9.16 -5.12
N HIS A 121 -23.15 9.81 -4.20
CA HIS A 121 -22.55 9.15 -3.04
C HIS A 121 -23.26 9.53 -1.74
N PRO A 122 -23.88 8.59 -1.01
CA PRO A 122 -24.74 8.89 0.13
C PRO A 122 -24.02 9.56 1.30
N SER A 123 -22.74 9.20 1.55
CA SER A 123 -21.95 9.73 2.67
C SER A 123 -21.05 10.91 2.28
N PHE A 124 -21.14 11.44 1.07
CA PHE A 124 -20.28 12.56 0.66
C PHE A 124 -20.68 13.86 1.35
N ASN A 125 -19.74 14.41 2.12
CA ASN A 125 -19.88 15.71 2.78
C ASN A 125 -19.30 16.84 1.92
N LYS A 126 -20.15 17.47 1.12
CA LYS A 126 -19.73 18.56 0.23
C LYS A 126 -19.10 19.75 0.97
N GLN A 127 -19.58 20.08 2.18
CA GLN A 127 -19.03 21.19 2.97
C GLN A 127 -17.60 20.90 3.40
N LYS A 128 -17.29 19.65 3.82
CA LYS A 128 -15.94 19.20 4.14
C LYS A 128 -15.02 19.32 2.91
N ALA A 129 -15.47 18.87 1.72
CA ALA A 129 -14.72 19.02 0.48
C ALA A 129 -14.44 20.50 0.12
N GLU A 130 -15.46 21.37 0.24
CA GLU A 130 -15.31 22.81 -0.02
C GLU A 130 -14.34 23.46 0.98
N GLN A 131 -14.36 23.06 2.24
CA GLN A 131 -13.45 23.54 3.28
C GLN A 131 -11.99 23.12 2.96
N THR A 132 -11.75 21.84 2.62
CA THR A 132 -10.43 21.35 2.22
C THR A 132 -9.90 22.12 1.00
N LEU A 133 -10.75 22.35 -0.01
CA LEU A 133 -10.37 23.07 -1.22
C LEU A 133 -10.15 24.57 -0.99
N SER A 134 -10.74 25.18 0.06
CA SER A 134 -10.55 26.60 0.37
C SER A 134 -9.12 26.95 0.77
N SER A 135 -8.34 25.98 1.25
CA SER A 135 -6.91 26.12 1.55
C SER A 135 -6.00 26.00 0.32
N THR A 136 -6.57 25.74 -0.87
CA THR A 136 -5.87 25.54 -2.13
C THR A 136 -6.09 26.72 -3.10
N ASN A 137 -5.31 26.78 -4.17
CA ASN A 137 -5.50 27.72 -5.26
C ASN A 137 -6.58 27.29 -6.29
N ILE A 138 -7.39 26.26 -5.97
CA ILE A 138 -8.40 25.71 -6.86
C ILE A 138 -9.67 26.55 -6.82
N LYS A 139 -10.01 27.20 -7.95
CA LYS A 139 -11.27 27.96 -8.06
C LYS A 139 -12.42 27.02 -8.40
N PHE A 140 -13.54 27.12 -7.67
CA PHE A 140 -14.74 26.28 -7.92
C PHE A 140 -15.34 26.45 -9.32
N SER A 141 -15.10 27.59 -9.99
CA SER A 141 -15.53 27.86 -11.36
C SER A 141 -14.63 27.25 -12.43
N SER A 142 -13.38 26.88 -12.09
CA SER A 142 -12.43 26.34 -13.04
C SER A 142 -12.89 24.99 -13.58
N LYS A 143 -12.68 24.75 -14.88
CA LYS A 143 -12.85 23.43 -15.49
C LYS A 143 -11.71 22.52 -15.05
N ILE A 144 -12.00 21.24 -14.81
CA ILE A 144 -11.02 20.26 -14.35
C ILE A 144 -9.84 20.12 -15.34
N ARG A 145 -10.11 20.20 -16.64
CA ARG A 145 -9.06 20.23 -17.69
C ARG A 145 -8.06 21.37 -17.56
N GLN A 146 -8.40 22.45 -16.86
CA GLN A 146 -7.55 23.63 -16.67
C GLN A 146 -6.66 23.53 -15.43
N LEU A 147 -6.91 22.53 -14.56
CA LEU A 147 -6.13 22.29 -13.37
C LEU A 147 -4.80 21.64 -13.72
N SER A 148 -3.73 22.02 -13.04
CA SER A 148 -2.46 21.29 -13.09
C SER A 148 -2.63 19.86 -12.57
N LYS A 149 -1.67 18.98 -12.84
CA LYS A 149 -1.69 17.61 -12.34
C LYS A 149 -1.82 17.59 -10.81
N GLY A 150 -1.02 18.37 -10.09
CA GLY A 150 -1.07 18.48 -8.63
C GLY A 150 -2.43 19.00 -8.13
N MET A 151 -3.02 20.01 -8.78
CA MET A 151 -4.36 20.50 -8.43
C MET A 151 -5.45 19.44 -8.66
N LYS A 152 -5.34 18.60 -9.70
CA LYS A 152 -6.28 17.49 -9.93
C LYS A 152 -6.18 16.44 -8.83
N VAL A 153 -4.97 16.11 -8.38
CA VAL A 153 -4.74 15.19 -7.26
C VAL A 153 -5.30 15.76 -5.96
N GLN A 154 -5.06 17.04 -5.65
CA GLN A 154 -5.65 17.73 -4.49
C GLN A 154 -7.18 17.71 -4.53
N LEU A 155 -7.80 17.99 -5.70
CA LEU A 155 -9.24 17.92 -5.88
C LEU A 155 -9.78 16.51 -5.62
N HIS A 156 -9.10 15.48 -6.14
CA HIS A 156 -9.49 14.10 -5.95
C HIS A 156 -9.39 13.68 -4.48
N LEU A 157 -8.29 14.04 -3.82
CA LEU A 157 -8.11 13.79 -2.39
C LEU A 157 -9.18 14.49 -1.54
N ALA A 158 -9.50 15.76 -1.83
CA ALA A 158 -10.54 16.49 -1.13
C ALA A 158 -11.93 15.84 -1.27
N ILE A 159 -12.22 15.23 -2.41
CA ILE A 159 -13.47 14.46 -2.62
C ILE A 159 -13.45 13.19 -1.76
N ILE A 160 -12.37 12.43 -1.80
CA ILE A 160 -12.25 11.14 -1.11
C ILE A 160 -12.29 11.34 0.41
N THR A 161 -11.52 12.29 0.94
CA THR A 161 -11.49 12.58 2.38
C THR A 161 -12.80 13.16 2.91
N ALA A 162 -13.64 13.69 2.01
CA ALA A 162 -14.99 14.15 2.33
C ALA A 162 -16.06 13.06 2.14
N THR A 163 -15.65 11.88 1.70
CA THR A 163 -16.50 10.70 1.57
C THR A 163 -16.18 9.78 2.75
N ASP A 164 -17.19 9.28 3.42
CA ASP A 164 -17.02 8.40 4.58
C ASP A 164 -16.77 6.95 4.13
N THR A 165 -15.64 6.75 3.43
CA THR A 165 -15.17 5.43 3.00
C THR A 165 -14.08 4.94 3.94
N GLN A 166 -14.12 3.65 4.30
CA GLN A 166 -13.23 3.07 5.30
C GLN A 166 -11.94 2.50 4.67
N VAL A 167 -11.98 2.13 3.39
CA VAL A 167 -10.82 1.58 2.67
C VAL A 167 -10.43 2.52 1.54
N LEU A 168 -9.16 2.91 1.47
CA LEU A 168 -8.61 3.73 0.41
C LEU A 168 -7.51 2.97 -0.34
N ILE A 169 -7.66 2.85 -1.65
CA ILE A 169 -6.63 2.29 -2.53
C ILE A 169 -6.01 3.42 -3.35
N LEU A 170 -4.69 3.52 -3.29
CA LEU A 170 -3.88 4.49 -4.00
C LEU A 170 -2.94 3.75 -4.96
N ASP A 171 -3.06 3.98 -6.26
CA ASP A 171 -2.20 3.39 -7.29
C ASP A 171 -1.28 4.47 -7.86
N GLU A 172 0.00 4.45 -7.45
CA GLU A 172 1.03 5.43 -7.81
C GLU A 172 0.57 6.89 -7.63
N PRO A 173 0.01 7.29 -6.46
CA PRO A 173 -0.77 8.53 -6.32
C PRO A 173 0.04 9.80 -6.52
N THR A 174 1.35 9.74 -6.32
CA THR A 174 2.26 10.91 -6.40
C THR A 174 3.14 10.89 -7.64
N LEU A 175 2.97 9.91 -8.53
CA LEU A 175 3.77 9.78 -9.74
C LEU A 175 3.71 11.05 -10.60
N GLY A 176 4.89 11.66 -10.81
CA GLY A 176 5.04 12.90 -11.60
C GLY A 176 4.50 14.17 -10.92
N LEU A 177 4.28 14.15 -9.62
CA LEU A 177 4.13 15.36 -8.81
C LEU A 177 5.50 15.90 -8.39
N ASP A 178 5.59 17.22 -8.25
CA ASP A 178 6.75 17.82 -7.61
C ASP A 178 6.72 17.60 -6.08
N LEU A 179 7.86 17.83 -5.44
CA LEU A 179 8.06 17.55 -4.02
C LEU A 179 7.05 18.27 -3.11
N LEU A 180 6.68 19.52 -3.43
CA LEU A 180 5.76 20.32 -2.62
C LEU A 180 4.33 19.74 -2.65
N TYR A 181 3.86 19.33 -3.83
CA TYR A 181 2.54 18.71 -3.96
C TYR A 181 2.49 17.31 -3.35
N ARG A 182 3.60 16.54 -3.37
CA ARG A 182 3.73 15.26 -2.68
C ARG A 182 3.57 15.41 -1.17
N ASP A 183 4.33 16.32 -0.56
CA ASP A 183 4.28 16.58 0.88
C ASP A 183 2.86 16.98 1.31
N THR A 184 2.24 17.88 0.56
CA THR A 184 0.87 18.32 0.82
C THR A 184 -0.14 17.16 0.70
N PHE A 185 0.03 16.28 -0.29
CA PHE A 185 -0.81 15.11 -0.49
C PHE A 185 -0.73 14.15 0.71
N TYR A 186 0.48 13.77 1.12
CA TYR A 186 0.67 12.82 2.22
C TYR A 186 0.20 13.40 3.57
N ARG A 187 0.39 14.70 3.80
CA ARG A 187 -0.12 15.34 5.01
C ARG A 187 -1.63 15.28 5.12
N HIS A 188 -2.36 15.65 4.07
CA HIS A 188 -3.84 15.55 4.05
C HIS A 188 -4.31 14.09 4.14
N LEU A 189 -3.56 13.16 3.58
CA LEU A 189 -3.85 11.73 3.69
C LEU A 189 -3.72 11.25 5.13
N LEU A 190 -2.65 11.64 5.83
CA LEU A 190 -2.44 11.31 7.25
C LEU A 190 -3.49 11.96 8.16
N GLU A 191 -3.91 13.21 7.88
CA GLU A 191 -5.00 13.87 8.60
C GLU A 191 -6.33 13.08 8.48
N TRP A 192 -6.61 12.54 7.31
CA TRP A 192 -7.78 11.69 7.09
C TRP A 192 -7.68 10.34 7.82
N PHE A 193 -6.47 9.79 7.90
CA PHE A 193 -6.21 8.47 8.51
C PHE A 193 -6.11 8.50 10.03
N HIS A 194 -6.06 9.68 10.65
CA HIS A 194 -5.66 9.89 12.05
C HIS A 194 -6.54 9.20 13.11
N ASP A 195 -7.82 8.95 12.82
CA ASP A 195 -8.75 8.32 13.78
C ASP A 195 -8.58 6.80 13.94
N GLY A 196 -7.75 6.17 13.10
CA GLY A 196 -7.48 4.73 13.16
C GLY A 196 -8.65 3.82 12.72
N GLU A 197 -9.74 4.41 12.24
CA GLU A 197 -10.92 3.68 11.75
C GLU A 197 -10.84 3.37 10.25
N HIS A 198 -9.80 3.87 9.58
CA HIS A 198 -9.57 3.69 8.15
C HIS A 198 -8.46 2.66 7.89
N ALA A 199 -8.41 2.15 6.67
CA ALA A 199 -7.33 1.32 6.17
C ALA A 199 -6.91 1.76 4.76
N MET A 200 -5.64 1.60 4.44
CA MET A 200 -5.12 2.01 3.14
C MET A 200 -4.30 0.91 2.47
N ILE A 201 -4.35 0.89 1.14
CA ILE A 201 -3.38 0.20 0.29
C ILE A 201 -2.69 1.26 -0.57
N ILE A 202 -1.38 1.36 -0.48
CA ILE A 202 -0.57 2.26 -1.31
C ILE A 202 0.29 1.41 -2.23
N ALA A 203 -0.06 1.38 -3.53
CA ALA A 203 0.78 0.74 -4.53
C ALA A 203 1.82 1.73 -5.03
N SER A 204 3.08 1.34 -4.95
CA SER A 204 4.20 2.14 -5.47
C SER A 204 5.36 1.26 -5.92
N HIS A 205 6.17 1.80 -6.81
CA HIS A 205 7.50 1.27 -7.13
C HIS A 205 8.62 2.11 -6.48
N GLU A 206 8.28 3.28 -5.92
CA GLU A 206 9.22 4.18 -5.21
C GLU A 206 9.06 4.01 -3.68
N VAL A 207 9.70 2.97 -3.14
CA VAL A 207 9.57 2.56 -1.73
C VAL A 207 9.90 3.68 -0.76
N SER A 208 11.01 4.41 -0.98
CA SER A 208 11.50 5.47 -0.10
C SER A 208 10.54 6.63 0.10
N GLU A 209 9.59 6.81 -0.81
CA GLU A 209 8.59 7.89 -0.70
C GLU A 209 7.51 7.57 0.33
N ILE A 210 7.14 6.29 0.46
CA ILE A 210 5.98 5.86 1.24
C ILE A 210 6.35 5.04 2.49
N GLU A 211 7.61 4.62 2.63
CA GLU A 211 8.07 3.75 3.72
C GLU A 211 7.62 4.22 5.11
N HIS A 212 7.70 5.52 5.35
CA HIS A 212 7.35 6.15 6.63
C HIS A 212 5.83 6.16 6.93
N LEU A 213 4.99 5.79 5.97
CA LEU A 213 3.53 5.71 6.12
C LEU A 213 3.06 4.29 6.41
N LEU A 214 3.87 3.29 6.10
CA LEU A 214 3.45 1.89 6.06
C LEU A 214 3.46 1.25 7.44
N THR A 215 2.46 0.43 7.71
CA THR A 215 2.44 -0.51 8.83
C THR A 215 2.83 -1.92 8.38
N ASP A 216 2.45 -2.27 7.16
CA ASP A 216 2.62 -3.59 6.56
C ASP A 216 3.07 -3.48 5.12
N VAL A 217 3.72 -4.52 4.61
CA VAL A 217 4.11 -4.59 3.20
C VAL A 217 3.75 -5.94 2.58
N LEU A 218 3.37 -5.89 1.31
CA LEU A 218 3.21 -7.03 0.42
C LEU A 218 4.03 -6.75 -0.84
N ILE A 219 5.12 -7.50 -1.03
CA ILE A 219 6.01 -7.33 -2.18
C ILE A 219 5.66 -8.36 -3.24
N LEU A 220 5.35 -7.87 -4.44
CA LEU A 220 5.06 -8.69 -5.60
C LEU A 220 6.27 -8.78 -6.55
N LYS A 221 6.50 -9.99 -7.08
CA LYS A 221 7.44 -10.28 -8.17
C LYS A 221 6.78 -11.25 -9.13
N GLN A 222 6.67 -10.88 -10.41
CA GLN A 222 6.07 -11.72 -11.47
C GLN A 222 4.70 -12.32 -11.09
N GLY A 223 3.83 -11.53 -10.48
CA GLY A 223 2.48 -11.93 -10.07
C GLY A 223 2.40 -12.71 -8.76
N ARG A 224 3.50 -13.00 -8.09
CA ARG A 224 3.54 -13.76 -6.83
C ARG A 224 3.94 -12.88 -5.66
N CYS A 225 3.43 -13.19 -4.47
CA CYS A 225 3.90 -12.58 -3.24
C CYS A 225 5.24 -13.21 -2.84
N VAL A 226 6.29 -12.38 -2.75
CA VAL A 226 7.64 -12.82 -2.34
C VAL A 226 7.97 -12.41 -0.92
N LEU A 227 7.26 -11.42 -0.37
CA LEU A 227 7.36 -11.02 1.04
C LEU A 227 6.02 -10.42 1.49
N GLN A 228 5.57 -10.82 2.67
CA GLN A 228 4.45 -10.20 3.38
C GLN A 228 4.80 -10.15 4.87
N LYS A 229 4.98 -8.94 5.42
CA LYS A 229 5.36 -8.71 6.81
C LYS A 229 4.90 -7.33 7.30
N SER A 230 4.74 -7.17 8.62
CA SER A 230 4.67 -5.85 9.23
C SER A 230 6.04 -5.16 9.20
N ILE A 231 6.04 -3.82 9.26
CA ILE A 231 7.30 -3.06 9.37
C ILE A 231 8.06 -3.43 10.65
N GLU A 232 7.35 -3.63 11.76
CA GLU A 232 7.95 -4.08 13.03
C GLU A 232 8.63 -5.44 12.91
N ASP A 233 8.02 -6.39 12.20
CA ASP A 233 8.62 -7.69 11.93
C ASP A 233 9.87 -7.58 11.04
N ILE A 234 9.86 -6.68 10.06
CA ILE A 234 11.01 -6.42 9.21
C ILE A 234 12.20 -5.90 10.03
N GLU A 235 11.97 -4.91 10.89
CA GLU A 235 13.01 -4.33 11.75
C GLU A 235 13.59 -5.34 12.76
N ARG A 236 12.76 -6.28 13.21
CA ARG A 236 13.17 -7.36 14.12
C ARG A 236 13.93 -8.46 13.38
N ASP A 237 13.42 -8.88 12.23
CA ASP A 237 13.83 -10.10 11.53
C ASP A 237 15.01 -9.88 10.58
N TYR A 238 15.37 -8.62 10.27
CA TYR A 238 16.47 -8.28 9.37
C TYR A 238 17.36 -7.17 9.93
N PHE A 239 18.59 -7.11 9.46
CA PHE A 239 19.52 -6.03 9.74
C PHE A 239 20.56 -5.88 8.62
N ILE A 240 21.17 -4.70 8.56
CA ILE A 240 22.32 -4.43 7.68
C ILE A 240 23.59 -4.43 8.53
N ILE A 241 24.65 -5.07 8.02
CA ILE A 241 26.01 -4.93 8.54
C ILE A 241 26.90 -4.27 7.49
N ASP A 242 27.62 -3.22 7.90
CA ASP A 242 28.68 -2.59 7.12
C ASP A 242 30.03 -3.10 7.65
N ALA A 243 30.71 -3.90 6.86
CA ALA A 243 31.89 -4.60 7.26
C ALA A 243 33.05 -4.40 6.28
N ALA A 244 34.25 -4.26 6.81
CA ALA A 244 35.47 -4.19 5.99
C ALA A 244 35.61 -5.46 5.11
N ASN A 245 36.09 -5.29 3.88
CA ASN A 245 36.16 -6.36 2.90
C ASN A 245 36.99 -7.61 3.37
N LYS A 246 37.87 -7.44 4.36
CA LYS A 246 38.58 -8.56 5.00
C LYS A 246 37.67 -9.58 5.72
N HIS A 247 36.45 -9.16 6.12
CA HIS A 247 35.44 -10.00 6.80
C HIS A 247 34.43 -10.61 5.84
N SER A 248 34.50 -10.33 4.54
CA SER A 248 33.51 -10.78 3.55
C SER A 248 33.34 -12.31 3.55
N SER A 249 34.38 -13.07 3.66
CA SER A 249 34.33 -14.55 3.69
C SER A 249 33.63 -15.10 4.95
N GLU A 250 33.70 -14.38 6.08
CA GLU A 250 33.03 -14.78 7.32
C GLU A 250 31.54 -14.43 7.24
N ILE A 251 31.21 -13.27 6.66
CA ILE A 251 29.82 -12.84 6.49
C ILE A 251 29.08 -13.70 5.45
N GLN A 252 29.77 -14.12 4.37
CA GLN A 252 29.18 -15.03 3.37
C GLN A 252 28.75 -16.38 4.00
N LYS A 253 29.44 -16.86 5.05
CA LYS A 253 29.00 -18.06 5.78
C LYS A 253 27.72 -17.88 6.57
N LEU A 254 27.29 -16.64 6.81
CA LEU A 254 25.99 -16.30 7.44
C LEU A 254 24.85 -16.23 6.42
N GLN A 255 25.09 -16.58 5.17
CA GLN A 255 24.09 -16.62 4.08
C GLN A 255 23.32 -15.28 3.93
N PRO A 256 24.02 -14.18 3.61
CA PRO A 256 23.38 -12.90 3.42
C PRO A 256 22.36 -12.95 2.27
N LEU A 257 21.24 -12.24 2.42
CA LEU A 257 20.23 -12.11 1.38
C LEU A 257 20.74 -11.32 0.18
N THR A 258 21.54 -10.28 0.45
CA THR A 258 22.18 -9.47 -0.60
C THR A 258 23.41 -8.74 -0.05
N SER A 259 24.22 -8.21 -0.96
CA SER A 259 25.37 -7.38 -0.62
C SER A 259 25.50 -6.21 -1.59
N THR A 260 25.91 -5.05 -1.05
CA THR A 260 26.20 -3.84 -1.84
C THR A 260 27.64 -3.44 -1.58
N PRO A 261 28.55 -3.61 -2.56
CA PRO A 261 29.93 -3.20 -2.44
C PRO A 261 30.06 -1.69 -2.27
N GLY A 262 30.98 -1.26 -1.38
CA GLY A 262 31.34 0.14 -1.16
C GLY A 262 32.87 0.34 -1.18
N LEU A 263 33.30 1.57 -1.01
CA LEU A 263 34.75 1.91 -0.96
C LEU A 263 35.34 1.43 0.35
N GLY A 264 36.04 0.25 0.31
CA GLY A 264 36.73 -0.34 1.46
C GLY A 264 35.87 -1.17 2.42
N ALA A 265 34.56 -1.14 2.29
CA ALA A 265 33.62 -1.93 3.07
C ALA A 265 32.48 -2.39 2.19
N THR A 266 31.72 -3.39 2.62
CA THR A 266 30.54 -3.92 1.93
C THR A 266 29.37 -3.94 2.91
N LYS A 267 28.21 -3.47 2.47
CA LYS A 267 26.95 -3.60 3.20
C LYS A 267 26.30 -4.93 2.86
N TRP A 268 25.90 -5.67 3.89
CA TRP A 268 25.26 -6.97 3.76
C TRP A 268 23.93 -6.97 4.47
N LEU A 269 22.89 -7.45 3.83
CA LEU A 269 21.57 -7.67 4.43
C LEU A 269 21.51 -9.10 4.96
N LEU A 270 21.19 -9.25 6.24
CA LEU A 270 21.17 -10.53 6.96
C LEU A 270 19.87 -10.69 7.76
N GLU A 271 19.51 -11.95 8.02
CA GLU A 271 18.44 -12.29 8.95
C GLU A 271 18.86 -12.06 10.40
N GLY A 272 17.90 -11.64 11.25
CA GLY A 272 18.08 -11.27 12.65
C GLY A 272 18.74 -12.35 13.51
N GLN A 273 18.54 -13.63 13.19
CA GLN A 273 19.17 -14.77 13.87
C GLN A 273 20.71 -14.70 13.88
N TYR A 274 21.31 -14.04 12.92
CA TYR A 274 22.75 -13.89 12.81
C TYR A 274 23.32 -12.64 13.51
N LYS A 275 22.45 -11.77 14.06
CA LYS A 275 22.84 -10.46 14.61
C LYS A 275 23.90 -10.55 15.70
N ALA A 276 23.80 -11.55 16.61
CA ALA A 276 24.80 -11.75 17.67
C ALA A 276 26.20 -12.12 17.12
N ARG A 277 26.23 -12.97 16.09
CA ARG A 277 27.49 -13.40 15.44
C ARG A 277 28.12 -12.31 14.58
N ALA A 278 27.29 -11.49 13.95
CA ALA A 278 27.71 -10.42 13.07
C ALA A 278 28.32 -9.21 13.81
N LYS A 279 27.97 -9.00 15.09
CA LYS A 279 28.41 -7.83 15.90
C LYS A 279 29.96 -7.67 15.95
N SER A 280 30.72 -8.77 15.87
CA SER A 280 32.17 -8.71 15.88
C SER A 280 32.79 -8.43 14.51
N LEU A 281 32.02 -8.46 13.43
CA LEU A 281 32.50 -8.37 12.06
C LEU A 281 32.31 -6.96 11.43
N GLY A 282 31.48 -6.13 12.01
CA GLY A 282 31.22 -4.78 11.48
C GLY A 282 30.18 -3.99 12.25
N ASN A 283 29.81 -2.84 11.71
CA ASN A 283 28.78 -1.98 12.30
C ASN A 283 27.40 -2.44 11.84
N ILE A 284 26.47 -2.57 12.79
CA ILE A 284 25.09 -2.99 12.53
C ILE A 284 24.20 -1.75 12.41
N TYR A 285 23.32 -1.75 11.40
CA TYR A 285 22.32 -0.73 11.13
C TYR A 285 20.93 -1.36 10.99
N HIS A 286 19.91 -0.55 11.20
CA HIS A 286 18.54 -0.92 10.86
C HIS A 286 18.42 -1.15 9.35
N VAL A 287 17.59 -2.10 8.96
CA VAL A 287 17.24 -2.33 7.56
C VAL A 287 16.20 -1.29 7.12
N GLY A 288 16.45 -0.65 5.98
CA GLY A 288 15.41 0.12 5.29
C GLY A 288 14.55 -0.80 4.42
N LEU A 289 13.29 -0.44 4.25
CA LEU A 289 12.39 -1.21 3.38
C LEU A 289 12.90 -1.24 1.93
N ALA A 290 13.55 -0.17 1.48
CA ALA A 290 14.16 -0.10 0.15
C ALA A 290 15.27 -1.17 -0.05
N ASP A 291 16.11 -1.41 0.96
CA ASP A 291 17.16 -2.44 0.90
C ASP A 291 16.56 -3.84 0.80
N LEU A 292 15.53 -4.11 1.60
CA LEU A 292 14.81 -5.39 1.58
C LEU A 292 14.05 -5.58 0.25
N PHE A 293 13.42 -4.53 -0.25
CA PHE A 293 12.76 -4.56 -1.56
C PHE A 293 13.74 -4.94 -2.67
N LEU A 294 14.90 -4.28 -2.74
CA LEU A 294 15.95 -4.60 -3.71
C LEU A 294 16.40 -6.06 -3.59
N ALA A 295 16.59 -6.56 -2.36
CA ALA A 295 16.99 -7.94 -2.12
C ALA A 295 15.96 -8.95 -2.65
N THR A 296 14.66 -8.66 -2.50
CA THR A 296 13.60 -9.55 -3.01
C THR A 296 13.45 -9.50 -4.53
N GLN A 297 13.83 -8.38 -5.18
CA GLN A 297 13.72 -8.21 -6.63
C GLN A 297 14.94 -8.74 -7.40
N THR A 298 16.14 -8.79 -6.78
CA THR A 298 17.30 -9.44 -7.40
C THR A 298 17.05 -10.95 -7.52
N GLU A 299 17.49 -11.56 -8.61
CA GLU A 299 17.52 -13.01 -8.72
C GLU A 299 18.61 -13.51 -7.74
N THR A 300 18.25 -14.45 -6.88
CA THR A 300 19.23 -15.24 -6.15
C THR A 300 20.01 -16.04 -7.19
N ALA A 301 21.27 -15.63 -7.42
CA ALA A 301 22.18 -16.30 -8.35
C ALA A 301 22.47 -17.73 -7.90
#